data_71331d44a696aab11ca074b1e361dca8
#
_entry.id   71331d44a696aab11ca074b1e361dca8
#
_cell.length_a   1.000
_cell.length_b   1.000
_cell.length_c   1.000
_cell.angle_alpha   90.00
_cell.angle_beta   90.00
_cell.angle_gamma   90.00
#
_symmetry.space_group_name_H-M   'P 1'
#
loop_
_entity.id
_entity.type
_entity.pdbx_description
1 polymer ?
#
loop_
_entity_poly.entity_id
_entity_poly.type
_entity_poly.pdbx_seq_one_letter_code
_entity_poly.pdbx_strand_id
1 'polypeptide(L)'
;GRVVDIAVLFVDVRGFTTMSEALSPDQVVEILNRYLTLTAKCIMDHRGTLDKFIGDATMAFWGAPIPQEDYVMNAAKAAIAMRDGSEELSKELMERFGRTVAFGIGIHVGKAVVGNIGSPKRMDYTAIGDTVNTASRIESIAPGGTIYISPEVAERLRGRIRTTPLDHKIHLKGKAEDQEILILEEILE
;
A
#
# COMPACT_ATOMS: atom_id res chain seq x y z
N GLY A 1 21.64 7.83 -6.67
CA GLY A 1 20.78 6.68 -6.43
C GLY A 1 21.52 5.36 -6.50
N ARG A 2 21.03 4.37 -5.83
CA ARG A 2 21.62 3.03 -5.81
C ARG A 2 20.53 1.99 -5.97
N VAL A 3 20.90 0.81 -6.47
CA VAL A 3 20.00 -0.32 -6.61
C VAL A 3 19.92 -1.05 -5.27
N VAL A 4 18.70 -1.22 -4.78
CA VAL A 4 18.44 -1.84 -3.47
C VAL A 4 17.22 -2.76 -3.60
N ASP A 5 17.25 -3.88 -2.87
CA ASP A 5 16.06 -4.72 -2.71
C ASP A 5 15.14 -4.08 -1.70
N ILE A 6 13.89 -3.84 -2.08
CA ILE A 6 12.90 -3.19 -1.23
C ILE A 6 11.54 -3.88 -1.36
N ALA A 7 10.71 -3.72 -0.34
CA ALA A 7 9.28 -3.98 -0.44
C ALA A 7 8.57 -2.66 -0.66
N VAL A 8 7.67 -2.61 -1.64
CA VAL A 8 6.91 -1.40 -1.98
C VAL A 8 5.44 -1.65 -1.70
N LEU A 9 4.81 -0.71 -1.02
CA LEU A 9 3.39 -0.75 -0.71
C LEU A 9 2.71 0.49 -1.27
N PHE A 10 1.61 0.28 -1.98
CA PHE A 10 0.68 1.33 -2.33
C PHE A 10 -0.65 1.07 -1.64
N VAL A 11 -1.26 2.11 -1.14
CA VAL A 11 -2.58 2.06 -0.53
C VAL A 11 -3.37 3.26 -0.98
N ASP A 12 -4.64 3.06 -1.35
CA ASP A 12 -5.54 4.17 -1.60
C ASP A 12 -6.92 3.90 -1.01
N VAL A 13 -7.75 4.93 -1.06
CA VAL A 13 -9.09 4.90 -0.49
C VAL A 13 -10.09 4.57 -1.60
N ARG A 14 -10.71 3.39 -1.53
CA ARG A 14 -11.75 2.99 -2.47
C ARG A 14 -13.06 3.69 -2.13
N GLY A 15 -13.73 4.20 -3.16
CA GLY A 15 -15.01 4.92 -3.00
C GLY A 15 -14.85 6.39 -2.66
N PHE A 16 -13.63 6.92 -2.72
CA PHE A 16 -13.37 8.32 -2.37
C PHE A 16 -14.11 9.31 -3.27
N THR A 17 -14.12 9.07 -4.58
CA THR A 17 -14.81 9.95 -5.55
C THR A 17 -16.30 10.05 -5.23
N THR A 18 -16.98 8.91 -5.04
CA THR A 18 -18.41 8.88 -4.71
C THR A 18 -18.68 9.58 -3.38
N MET A 19 -17.83 9.32 -2.38
CA MET A 19 -17.94 9.99 -1.08
C MET A 19 -17.77 11.50 -1.20
N SER A 20 -16.79 11.95 -1.98
CA SER A 20 -16.49 13.38 -2.13
C SER A 20 -17.59 14.15 -2.83
N GLU A 21 -18.36 13.48 -3.67
CA GLU A 21 -19.53 14.10 -4.34
C GLU A 21 -20.72 14.26 -3.39
N ALA A 22 -20.78 13.42 -2.34
CA ALA A 22 -21.92 13.39 -1.42
C ALA A 22 -21.76 14.29 -0.19
N LEU A 23 -20.53 14.74 0.11
CA LEU A 23 -20.21 15.49 1.32
C LEU A 23 -19.67 16.88 0.99
N SER A 24 -19.70 17.77 2.00
CA SER A 24 -19.11 19.10 1.84
C SER A 24 -17.57 19.00 1.72
N PRO A 25 -16.91 19.99 1.10
CA PRO A 25 -15.44 19.98 0.99
C PRO A 25 -14.74 19.83 2.34
N ASP A 26 -15.21 20.47 3.39
CA ASP A 26 -14.60 20.37 4.73
C ASP A 26 -14.70 18.96 5.29
N GLN A 27 -15.84 18.29 5.10
CA GLN A 27 -16.03 16.89 5.53
C GLN A 27 -15.13 15.94 4.75
N VAL A 28 -15.00 16.17 3.44
CA VAL A 28 -14.12 15.36 2.59
C VAL A 28 -12.67 15.46 3.06
N VAL A 29 -12.20 16.67 3.33
CA VAL A 29 -10.83 16.90 3.82
C VAL A 29 -10.63 16.24 5.18
N GLU A 30 -11.59 16.35 6.09
CA GLU A 30 -11.51 15.71 7.40
C GLU A 30 -11.37 14.19 7.27
N ILE A 31 -12.21 13.57 6.44
CA ILE A 31 -12.17 12.11 6.22
C ILE A 31 -10.84 11.70 5.59
N LEU A 32 -10.42 12.41 4.54
CA LEU A 32 -9.15 12.12 3.89
C LEU A 32 -7.98 12.21 4.88
N ASN A 33 -7.93 13.26 5.68
CA ASN A 33 -6.88 13.43 6.66
C ASN A 33 -6.86 12.30 7.70
N ARG A 34 -8.02 11.78 8.09
CA ARG A 34 -8.11 10.64 9.02
C ARG A 34 -7.49 9.39 8.40
N TYR A 35 -7.80 9.09 7.14
CA TYR A 35 -7.23 7.93 6.44
C TYR A 35 -5.73 8.09 6.20
N LEU A 36 -5.27 9.26 5.77
CA LEU A 36 -3.84 9.50 5.55
C LEU A 36 -3.04 9.44 6.85
N THR A 37 -3.62 9.93 7.95
CA THR A 37 -3.00 9.84 9.28
C THR A 37 -2.85 8.38 9.72
N LEU A 38 -3.89 7.57 9.52
CA LEU A 38 -3.83 6.14 9.82
C LEU A 38 -2.75 5.44 8.99
N THR A 39 -2.72 5.74 7.70
CA THR A 39 -1.73 5.18 6.78
C THR A 39 -0.30 5.50 7.23
N ALA A 40 -0.03 6.76 7.51
CA ALA A 40 1.30 7.22 7.95
C ALA A 40 1.70 6.54 9.26
N LYS A 41 0.78 6.44 10.20
CA LYS A 41 1.05 5.78 11.48
C LYS A 41 1.42 4.31 11.30
N CYS A 42 0.67 3.59 10.49
CA CYS A 42 0.95 2.17 10.23
C CYS A 42 2.31 1.96 9.57
N ILE A 43 2.68 2.83 8.64
CA ILE A 43 3.99 2.77 7.97
C ILE A 43 5.11 3.00 9.01
N MET A 44 5.00 4.05 9.78
CA MET A 44 6.04 4.41 10.77
C MET A 44 6.16 3.40 11.90
N ASP A 45 5.04 2.90 12.40
CA ASP A 45 5.03 1.89 13.47
C ASP A 45 5.71 0.59 13.04
N HIS A 46 5.78 0.33 11.74
CA HIS A 46 6.39 -0.89 11.19
C HIS A 46 7.69 -0.61 10.43
N ARG A 47 8.37 0.50 10.75
CA ARG A 47 9.71 0.85 10.26
C ARG A 47 9.78 1.11 8.76
N GLY A 48 8.66 1.54 8.17
CA GLY A 48 8.61 1.90 6.76
C GLY A 48 9.09 3.32 6.50
N THR A 49 9.42 3.57 5.24
CA THR A 49 9.70 4.91 4.74
C THR A 49 8.48 5.39 3.97
N LEU A 50 7.81 6.42 4.48
CA LEU A 50 6.72 7.05 3.75
C LEU A 50 7.33 7.91 2.65
N ASP A 51 7.05 7.56 1.40
CA ASP A 51 7.59 8.29 0.25
C ASP A 51 6.76 9.55 0.00
N LYS A 52 5.50 9.37 -0.37
CA LYS A 52 4.65 10.49 -0.72
C LYS A 52 3.17 10.13 -0.65
N PHE A 53 2.36 11.18 -0.52
CA PHE A 53 0.93 11.09 -0.79
C PHE A 53 0.68 11.49 -2.25
N ILE A 54 -0.17 10.74 -2.94
CA ILE A 54 -0.54 10.99 -4.33
C ILE A 54 -2.06 11.05 -4.36
N GLY A 55 -2.63 12.26 -4.15
CA GLY A 55 -4.08 12.40 -3.97
C GLY A 55 -4.53 11.65 -2.72
N ASP A 56 -5.41 10.68 -2.88
CA ASP A 56 -5.90 9.80 -1.81
C ASP A 56 -5.07 8.52 -1.65
N ALA A 57 -3.97 8.41 -2.41
CA ALA A 57 -3.06 7.27 -2.35
C ALA A 57 -1.80 7.60 -1.57
N THR A 58 -1.16 6.57 -1.04
CA THR A 58 0.12 6.68 -0.34
C THR A 58 1.07 5.63 -0.87
N MET A 59 2.32 6.04 -1.10
CA MET A 59 3.42 5.15 -1.45
C MET A 59 4.40 5.06 -0.30
N ALA A 60 4.80 3.85 0.05
CA ALA A 60 5.80 3.59 1.08
C ALA A 60 6.69 2.42 0.67
N PHE A 61 7.88 2.33 1.26
CA PHE A 61 8.76 1.21 1.03
C PHE A 61 9.58 0.87 2.28
N TRP A 62 10.11 -0.36 2.29
CA TRP A 62 10.92 -0.92 3.38
C TRP A 62 12.21 -1.46 2.81
N GLY A 63 13.30 -1.31 3.56
CA GLY A 63 14.62 -1.79 3.14
C GLY A 63 15.59 -0.67 2.78
N ALA A 64 15.13 0.57 2.73
CA ALA A 64 15.93 1.76 2.51
C ALA A 64 15.26 2.96 3.21
N PRO A 65 16.00 3.98 3.58
CA PRO A 65 17.43 4.15 3.48
C PRO A 65 18.24 3.23 4.40
N ILE A 66 17.63 2.74 5.46
CA ILE A 66 18.28 1.88 6.45
C ILE A 66 17.92 0.42 6.14
N PRO A 67 18.90 -0.45 5.89
CA PRO A 67 18.64 -1.87 5.69
C PRO A 67 17.94 -2.51 6.88
N GLN A 68 17.02 -3.43 6.61
CA GLN A 68 16.27 -4.18 7.62
C GLN A 68 16.26 -5.65 7.22
N GLU A 69 16.46 -6.54 8.17
CA GLU A 69 16.44 -7.99 7.88
C GLU A 69 15.05 -8.47 7.46
N ASP A 70 14.02 -7.97 8.12
CA ASP A 70 12.65 -8.47 7.95
C ASP A 70 11.75 -7.45 7.23
N TYR A 71 12.30 -6.75 6.27
CA TYR A 71 11.61 -5.65 5.61
C TYR A 71 10.31 -6.06 4.92
N VAL A 72 10.27 -7.25 4.32
CA VAL A 72 9.05 -7.73 3.65
C VAL A 72 7.95 -8.01 4.67
N MET A 73 8.28 -8.64 5.78
CA MET A 73 7.32 -8.87 6.86
C MET A 73 6.84 -7.57 7.49
N ASN A 74 7.73 -6.60 7.65
CA ASN A 74 7.35 -5.29 8.19
C ASN A 74 6.33 -4.60 7.28
N ALA A 75 6.49 -4.71 5.96
CA ALA A 75 5.51 -4.19 5.00
C ALA A 75 4.16 -4.91 5.15
N ALA A 76 4.18 -6.24 5.26
CA ALA A 76 2.96 -7.03 5.43
C ALA A 76 2.24 -6.66 6.73
N LYS A 77 2.97 -6.49 7.83
CA LYS A 77 2.38 -6.07 9.11
C LYS A 77 1.76 -4.69 9.03
N ALA A 78 2.40 -3.76 8.33
CA ALA A 78 1.84 -2.43 8.11
C ALA A 78 0.52 -2.51 7.34
N ALA A 79 0.45 -3.34 6.29
CA ALA A 79 -0.76 -3.53 5.50
C ALA A 79 -1.91 -4.11 6.33
N ILE A 80 -1.64 -5.11 7.16
CA ILE A 80 -2.64 -5.68 8.06
C ILE A 80 -3.13 -4.61 9.05
N ALA A 81 -2.22 -3.82 9.62
CA ALA A 81 -2.59 -2.74 10.53
C ALA A 81 -3.47 -1.69 9.86
N MET A 82 -3.20 -1.37 8.60
CA MET A 82 -4.03 -0.45 7.81
C MET A 82 -5.43 -1.02 7.61
N ARG A 83 -5.53 -2.27 7.18
CA ARG A 83 -6.81 -2.93 6.96
C ARG A 83 -7.64 -2.95 8.24
N ASP A 84 -7.06 -3.40 9.33
CA ASP A 84 -7.77 -3.51 10.61
C ASP A 84 -8.12 -2.14 11.20
N GLY A 85 -7.21 -1.19 11.11
CA GLY A 85 -7.45 0.19 11.57
C GLY A 85 -8.54 0.89 10.77
N SER A 86 -8.63 0.61 9.45
CA SER A 86 -9.67 1.21 8.61
C SER A 86 -11.06 0.68 8.96
N GLU A 87 -11.18 -0.56 9.45
CA GLU A 87 -12.45 -1.10 9.92
C GLU A 87 -12.98 -0.31 11.11
N GLU A 88 -12.12 0.01 12.07
CA GLU A 88 -12.48 0.84 13.22
C GLU A 88 -12.84 2.26 12.81
N LEU A 89 -12.04 2.86 11.93
CA LEU A 89 -12.30 4.21 11.42
C LEU A 89 -13.63 4.25 10.65
N SER A 90 -13.94 3.20 9.89
CA SER A 90 -15.19 3.11 9.13
C SER A 90 -16.42 3.18 10.03
N LYS A 91 -16.38 2.53 11.20
CA LYS A 91 -17.50 2.57 12.15
C LYS A 91 -17.77 3.99 12.63
N GLU A 92 -16.71 4.71 13.00
CA GLU A 92 -16.81 6.09 13.46
C GLU A 92 -17.34 7.02 12.35
N LEU A 93 -16.82 6.87 11.13
CA LEU A 93 -17.23 7.71 10.01
C LEU A 93 -18.67 7.42 9.59
N MET A 94 -19.11 6.18 9.68
CA MET A 94 -20.50 5.83 9.39
C MET A 94 -21.46 6.52 10.38
N GLU A 95 -21.11 6.56 11.67
CA GLU A 95 -21.92 7.28 12.67
C GLU A 95 -21.95 8.78 12.43
N ARG A 96 -20.81 9.40 12.09
CA ARG A 96 -20.70 10.85 11.95
C ARG A 96 -21.23 11.37 10.64
N PHE A 97 -20.97 10.66 9.54
CA PHE A 97 -21.22 11.16 8.18
C PHE A 97 -22.18 10.29 7.38
N GLY A 98 -22.55 9.10 7.88
CA GLY A 98 -23.35 8.14 7.12
C GLY A 98 -22.63 7.57 5.91
N ARG A 99 -21.31 7.75 5.84
CA ARG A 99 -20.47 7.33 4.72
C ARG A 99 -19.20 6.69 5.24
N THR A 100 -18.70 5.74 4.49
CA THR A 100 -17.40 5.11 4.79
C THR A 100 -16.70 4.75 3.50
N VAL A 101 -15.41 4.52 3.62
CA VAL A 101 -14.56 4.07 2.52
C VAL A 101 -13.65 2.95 3.05
N ALA A 102 -12.99 2.25 2.14
CA ALA A 102 -12.09 1.15 2.51
C ALA A 102 -10.77 1.31 1.76
N PHE A 103 -9.70 0.72 2.32
CA PHE A 103 -8.40 0.71 1.66
C PHE A 103 -8.32 -0.39 0.62
N GLY A 104 -7.73 -0.08 -0.55
CA GLY A 104 -7.16 -1.06 -1.46
C GLY A 104 -5.66 -1.01 -1.28
N ILE A 105 -5.02 -2.17 -1.06
CA ILE A 105 -3.60 -2.24 -0.72
C ILE A 105 -2.91 -3.23 -1.63
N GLY A 106 -1.71 -2.87 -2.13
CA GLY A 106 -0.88 -3.75 -2.94
C GLY A 106 0.57 -3.73 -2.48
N ILE A 107 1.21 -4.89 -2.44
CA ILE A 107 2.61 -5.04 -2.04
C ILE A 107 3.35 -5.86 -3.08
N HIS A 108 4.55 -5.38 -3.45
CA HIS A 108 5.48 -6.12 -4.29
C HIS A 108 6.89 -5.97 -3.72
N VAL A 109 7.78 -6.85 -4.11
CA VAL A 109 9.17 -6.87 -3.65
C VAL A 109 10.10 -7.04 -4.83
N GLY A 110 11.24 -6.40 -4.79
CA GLY A 110 12.26 -6.52 -5.83
C GLY A 110 13.25 -5.39 -5.78
N LYS A 111 14.08 -5.32 -6.81
CA LYS A 111 15.09 -4.28 -6.93
C LYS A 111 14.48 -2.98 -7.44
N ALA A 112 14.95 -1.87 -6.90
CA ALA A 112 14.58 -0.54 -7.34
C ALA A 112 15.77 0.39 -7.20
N VAL A 113 15.75 1.50 -7.92
CA VAL A 113 16.73 2.58 -7.73
C VAL A 113 16.18 3.49 -6.64
N VAL A 114 16.92 3.63 -5.57
CA VAL A 114 16.52 4.42 -4.40
C VAL A 114 17.54 5.53 -4.16
N GLY A 115 17.06 6.72 -3.90
CA GLY A 115 17.92 7.87 -3.62
C GLY A 115 17.21 9.18 -3.80
N ASN A 116 17.99 10.26 -3.79
CA ASN A 116 17.47 11.60 -4.08
C ASN A 116 17.34 11.76 -5.59
N ILE A 117 16.12 11.88 -6.05
CA ILE A 117 15.77 11.93 -7.47
C ILE A 117 14.98 13.21 -7.75
N GLY A 118 15.36 13.89 -8.82
CA GLY A 118 14.69 15.12 -9.22
C GLY A 118 15.64 16.12 -9.83
N SER A 119 15.26 17.39 -9.82
CA SER A 119 16.08 18.48 -10.30
C SER A 119 16.87 19.12 -9.16
N PRO A 120 17.94 19.90 -9.44
CA PRO A 120 18.67 20.62 -8.39
C PRO A 120 17.80 21.51 -7.51
N LYS A 121 16.66 21.97 -8.03
CA LYS A 121 15.75 22.84 -7.28
C LYS A 121 14.76 22.06 -6.44
N ARG A 122 14.51 20.79 -6.78
CA ARG A 122 13.57 19.95 -6.05
C ARG A 122 13.94 18.49 -6.19
N MET A 123 14.38 17.90 -5.11
CA MET A 123 14.69 16.48 -5.02
C MET A 123 13.86 15.82 -3.95
N ASP A 124 13.41 14.61 -4.26
CA ASP A 124 12.71 13.76 -3.29
C ASP A 124 13.52 12.49 -3.07
N TYR A 125 13.58 12.02 -1.82
CA TYR A 125 14.10 10.69 -1.52
C TYR A 125 13.01 9.69 -1.88
N THR A 126 13.23 8.92 -2.93
CA THR A 126 12.19 8.05 -3.49
C THR A 126 12.79 6.80 -4.13
N ALA A 127 11.91 5.93 -4.60
CA ALA A 127 12.26 4.71 -5.32
C ALA A 127 11.60 4.73 -6.70
N ILE A 128 12.33 4.29 -7.71
CA ILE A 128 11.80 4.15 -9.07
C ILE A 128 12.19 2.80 -9.67
N GLY A 129 11.42 2.34 -10.63
CA GLY A 129 11.68 1.15 -11.39
C GLY A 129 10.45 0.25 -11.55
N ASP A 130 10.65 -0.89 -12.21
CA ASP A 130 9.57 -1.83 -12.47
C ASP A 130 8.92 -2.37 -11.19
N THR A 131 9.71 -2.59 -10.14
CA THR A 131 9.20 -3.03 -8.84
C THR A 131 8.14 -2.08 -8.29
N VAL A 132 8.40 -0.78 -8.38
CA VAL A 132 7.47 0.27 -7.94
C VAL A 132 6.21 0.27 -8.81
N ASN A 133 6.39 0.24 -10.12
CA ASN A 133 5.27 0.24 -11.06
C ASN A 133 4.38 -0.98 -10.88
N THR A 134 4.96 -2.15 -10.65
CA THR A 134 4.22 -3.38 -10.41
C THR A 134 3.41 -3.30 -9.12
N ALA A 135 3.99 -2.79 -8.03
CA ALA A 135 3.27 -2.60 -6.78
C ALA A 135 2.04 -1.69 -6.96
N SER A 136 2.20 -0.60 -7.70
CA SER A 136 1.11 0.32 -8.01
C SER A 136 -0.02 -0.36 -8.79
N ARG A 137 0.33 -1.18 -9.77
CA ARG A 137 -0.64 -1.92 -10.59
C ARG A 137 -1.39 -2.97 -9.78
N ILE A 138 -0.69 -3.68 -8.90
CA ILE A 138 -1.31 -4.65 -7.99
C ILE A 138 -2.33 -3.96 -7.08
N GLU A 139 -1.95 -2.80 -6.52
CA GLU A 139 -2.85 -2.03 -5.67
C GLU A 139 -4.10 -1.58 -6.44
N SER A 140 -3.94 -1.14 -7.68
CA SER A 140 -5.04 -0.58 -8.47
C SER A 140 -6.18 -1.56 -8.70
N ILE A 141 -5.94 -2.87 -8.63
CA ILE A 141 -6.95 -3.90 -8.83
C ILE A 141 -7.45 -4.52 -7.52
N ALA A 142 -6.91 -4.12 -6.38
CA ALA A 142 -7.32 -4.66 -5.09
C ALA A 142 -8.68 -4.08 -4.68
N PRO A 143 -9.67 -4.91 -4.38
CA PRO A 143 -10.95 -4.42 -3.84
C PRO A 143 -10.77 -3.75 -2.50
N GLY A 144 -11.71 -2.88 -2.12
CA GLY A 144 -11.70 -2.25 -0.80
C GLY A 144 -11.75 -3.27 0.32
N GLY A 145 -10.90 -3.07 1.34
CA GLY A 145 -10.76 -3.98 2.46
C GLY A 145 -9.82 -5.16 2.20
N THR A 146 -9.12 -5.17 1.06
CA THR A 146 -8.32 -6.32 0.61
C THR A 146 -6.86 -5.90 0.39
N ILE A 147 -5.95 -6.80 0.76
CA ILE A 147 -4.52 -6.64 0.53
C ILE A 147 -4.11 -7.65 -0.53
N TYR A 148 -3.66 -7.15 -1.69
CA TYR A 148 -3.10 -7.99 -2.75
C TYR A 148 -1.59 -8.01 -2.66
N ILE A 149 -1.01 -9.20 -2.80
CA ILE A 149 0.44 -9.38 -2.82
C ILE A 149 0.84 -10.19 -4.05
N SER A 150 2.06 -9.91 -4.54
CA SER A 150 2.64 -10.69 -5.62
C SER A 150 3.10 -12.05 -5.13
N PRO A 151 3.31 -13.03 -6.05
CA PRO A 151 3.90 -14.31 -5.68
C PRO A 151 5.27 -14.18 -5.03
N GLU A 152 6.06 -13.19 -5.44
CA GLU A 152 7.38 -12.93 -4.88
C GLU A 152 7.29 -12.54 -3.40
N VAL A 153 6.30 -11.75 -3.01
CA VAL A 153 6.04 -11.43 -1.60
C VAL A 153 5.64 -12.69 -0.83
N ALA A 154 4.70 -13.47 -1.39
CA ALA A 154 4.24 -14.70 -0.75
C ALA A 154 5.39 -15.69 -0.55
N GLU A 155 6.31 -15.81 -1.50
CA GLU A 155 7.47 -16.68 -1.39
C GLU A 155 8.43 -16.25 -0.28
N ARG A 156 8.68 -14.94 -0.16
CA ARG A 156 9.53 -14.39 0.91
C ARG A 156 8.95 -14.63 2.30
N LEU A 157 7.64 -14.75 2.41
CA LEU A 157 6.95 -14.89 3.70
C LEU A 157 6.32 -16.26 3.90
N ARG A 158 6.74 -17.25 3.12
CA ARG A 158 6.20 -18.61 3.17
C ARG A 158 6.24 -19.17 4.58
N GLY A 159 5.11 -19.70 5.05
CA GLY A 159 4.98 -20.30 6.38
C GLY A 159 4.77 -19.27 7.50
N ARG A 160 4.85 -17.97 7.20
CA ARG A 160 4.73 -16.90 8.19
C ARG A 160 3.45 -16.10 8.03
N ILE A 161 2.76 -16.27 6.92
CA ILE A 161 1.49 -15.60 6.60
C ILE A 161 0.49 -16.62 6.07
N ARG A 162 -0.80 -16.28 6.18
CA ARG A 162 -1.86 -17.01 5.51
C ARG A 162 -2.35 -16.20 4.33
N THR A 163 -2.43 -16.84 3.16
CA THR A 163 -2.84 -16.22 1.92
C THR A 163 -3.96 -17.02 1.26
N THR A 164 -4.73 -16.33 0.40
CA THR A 164 -5.72 -16.96 -0.47
C THR A 164 -5.37 -16.59 -1.90
N PRO A 165 -4.98 -17.55 -2.75
CA PRO A 165 -4.74 -17.24 -4.15
C PRO A 165 -6.04 -16.87 -4.85
N LEU A 166 -5.97 -15.96 -5.82
CA LEU A 166 -7.11 -15.66 -6.67
C LEU A 166 -7.39 -16.88 -7.57
N ASP A 167 -8.65 -17.06 -7.96
CA ASP A 167 -9.06 -18.20 -8.78
C ASP A 167 -8.67 -18.09 -10.25
N HIS A 168 -8.10 -16.96 -10.64
CA HIS A 168 -7.63 -16.70 -12.01
C HIS A 168 -6.42 -15.77 -11.97
N LYS A 169 -5.63 -15.81 -13.05
CA LYS A 169 -4.50 -14.90 -13.23
C LYS A 169 -5.00 -13.53 -13.64
N ILE A 170 -4.27 -12.49 -13.24
CA ILE A 170 -4.61 -11.12 -13.51
C ILE A 170 -3.64 -10.52 -14.52
N HIS A 171 -4.17 -9.83 -15.52
CA HIS A 171 -3.34 -9.05 -16.43
C HIS A 171 -2.99 -7.72 -15.78
N LEU A 172 -1.69 -7.48 -15.58
CA LEU A 172 -1.19 -6.20 -15.10
C LEU A 172 -0.68 -5.40 -16.29
N LYS A 173 -1.09 -4.13 -16.35
CA LYS A 173 -0.69 -3.24 -17.43
C LYS A 173 0.83 -3.23 -17.60
N GLY A 174 1.31 -3.42 -18.82
CA GLY A 174 2.73 -3.40 -19.14
C GLY A 174 3.46 -4.71 -18.92
N LYS A 175 2.80 -5.75 -18.40
CA LYS A 175 3.38 -7.09 -18.26
C LYS A 175 2.96 -7.96 -19.43
N ALA A 176 3.91 -8.73 -19.96
CA ALA A 176 3.65 -9.64 -21.09
C ALA A 176 2.78 -10.83 -20.69
N GLU A 177 3.01 -11.34 -19.49
CA GLU A 177 2.28 -12.49 -18.95
C GLU A 177 1.34 -12.10 -17.85
N ASP A 178 0.21 -12.80 -17.74
CA ASP A 178 -0.71 -12.64 -16.63
C ASP A 178 -0.04 -13.10 -15.33
N GLN A 179 -0.36 -12.42 -14.24
CA GLN A 179 0.27 -12.65 -12.95
C GLN A 179 -0.66 -13.39 -12.00
N GLU A 180 -0.08 -14.27 -11.20
CA GLU A 180 -0.77 -14.82 -10.05
C GLU A 180 -0.73 -13.79 -8.94
N ILE A 181 -1.87 -13.52 -8.33
CA ILE A 181 -1.98 -12.57 -7.22
C ILE A 181 -2.63 -13.32 -6.06
N LEU A 182 -2.19 -13.01 -4.86
CA LEU A 182 -2.73 -13.61 -3.64
C LEU A 182 -3.29 -12.53 -2.73
N ILE A 183 -4.27 -12.91 -1.94
CA ILE A 183 -4.80 -12.06 -0.88
C ILE A 183 -4.02 -12.37 0.40
N LEU A 184 -3.47 -11.34 1.03
CA LEU A 184 -2.87 -11.48 2.36
C LEU A 184 -3.98 -11.45 3.40
N GLU A 185 -4.15 -12.57 4.11
CA GLU A 185 -5.24 -12.73 5.08
C GLU A 185 -4.79 -12.39 6.50
N GLU A 186 -3.68 -12.95 6.95
CA GLU A 186 -3.18 -12.70 8.30
C GLU A 186 -1.70 -13.03 8.45
N ILE A 187 -1.11 -12.49 9.50
CA ILE A 187 0.24 -12.80 9.94
C ILE A 187 0.15 -13.92 10.98
N LEU A 188 0.97 -14.96 10.83
CA LEU A 188 0.89 -16.17 11.68
C LEU A 188 1.78 -16.12 12.91
N GLU A 189 2.56 -15.08 13.10
CA GLU A 189 3.47 -14.95 14.24
C GLU A 189 3.17 -13.72 15.12
#